data_a2706e3db8709e0aab864fd1a9c94e42
#
_entry.id   a2706e3db8709e0aab864fd1a9c94e42
#
_cell.length_a   1.000
_cell.length_b   1.000
_cell.length_c   1.000
_cell.angle_alpha   90.00
_cell.angle_beta   90.00
_cell.angle_gamma   90.00
#
_symmetry.space_group_name_H-M   'P 1'
#
loop_
_entity.id
_entity.type
_entity.pdbx_description
1 polymer ?
#
loop_
_entity_poly.entity_id
_entity_poly.type
_entity_poly.pdbx_seq_one_letter_code
_entity_poly.pdbx_strand_id
1 'polypeptide(L)'
;MKVPFKRILAAAAIPLLLLTGCKNSGPVSSLQPSEDSQEEESENTRVVLPDNFTLPYEPNQTLDPVTCPDGVQQTVGSLLYEGLFRLDETLTPQPWLCTSYQYDPATYTYTFTLRSGVLFSDGSAFTAADAAATLRRAMNSDRYRTRLYQVTDVSGSGSTLTVVLSGPNTSFPALLDIPIVKAGTETSLTPIGTGPYQFTSGESSSRLTANPNWWNGGTLPVQQIFLSAAEDRDTLLYQFSSHDIQLLTADLTGTDPITATGNTSFQDVDTTVLQYVGINVNRAPFDNAALRKALNLGINRASLISAFLSGHGSAAQFPVSPVSPLYPSELESVYSYDAFASAMSAAGYNTGSSSRTVKLLVNEENSFKVSIANYLAESLSVFDLKIEVEALPWDEYIAALSAGNFDLYYGEVKLTADWNLIRLLGTSGSLNYGRWSDAQTDQLLAAYASSTDQAAAMKTLCAYLQEQSPILPVCFKSNSVLYQTGVVENLSSTMTEPFYNLSNCIIHLKSNSGT
;
A
#
# COMPACT_ATOMS: atom_id res chain seq x y z
N MET A 1 38.12 0.97 -45.27
CA MET A 1 39.12 0.73 -44.23
C MET A 1 38.40 0.08 -43.07
N LYS A 2 38.55 -1.25 -42.92
CA LYS A 2 37.83 -2.06 -41.90
C LYS A 2 38.74 -2.20 -40.69
N VAL A 3 38.24 -1.89 -39.51
CA VAL A 3 38.89 -2.19 -38.21
C VAL A 3 37.99 -3.16 -37.44
N PRO A 4 38.49 -4.32 -37.01
CA PRO A 4 37.66 -5.30 -36.32
C PRO A 4 37.66 -5.05 -34.80
N PHE A 5 36.46 -5.02 -34.17
CA PHE A 5 36.29 -5.03 -32.72
C PHE A 5 36.42 -6.45 -32.18
N LYS A 6 37.43 -6.66 -31.35
CA LYS A 6 37.60 -7.91 -30.57
C LYS A 6 36.63 -7.96 -29.42
N ARG A 7 35.85 -9.04 -29.36
CA ARG A 7 35.02 -9.42 -28.18
C ARG A 7 35.95 -9.96 -27.09
N ILE A 8 35.86 -9.38 -25.89
CA ILE A 8 36.46 -9.93 -24.67
C ILE A 8 35.32 -10.57 -23.88
N LEU A 9 35.34 -11.91 -23.82
CA LEU A 9 34.53 -12.68 -22.86
C LEU A 9 35.25 -12.63 -21.51
N ALA A 10 34.60 -12.08 -20.48
CA ALA A 10 35.00 -12.24 -19.09
C ALA A 10 34.14 -13.37 -18.47
N ALA A 11 34.76 -14.52 -18.22
CA ALA A 11 34.15 -15.62 -17.49
C ALA A 11 34.33 -15.35 -16.00
N ALA A 12 33.23 -15.14 -15.26
CA ALA A 12 33.24 -15.12 -13.81
C ALA A 12 33.09 -16.55 -13.28
N ALA A 13 34.14 -17.08 -12.63
CA ALA A 13 34.13 -18.36 -11.95
C ALA A 13 33.59 -18.18 -10.53
N ILE A 14 32.54 -18.91 -10.20
CA ILE A 14 31.99 -19.07 -8.84
C ILE A 14 32.69 -20.26 -8.19
N PRO A 15 33.29 -20.14 -7.01
CA PRO A 15 33.82 -21.29 -6.31
C PRO A 15 32.71 -22.00 -5.54
N LEU A 16 32.48 -23.25 -5.89
CA LEU A 16 31.61 -24.20 -5.20
C LEU A 16 32.38 -24.78 -4.00
N LEU A 17 31.99 -24.48 -2.78
CA LEU A 17 32.53 -25.10 -1.55
C LEU A 17 31.77 -26.39 -1.27
N LEU A 18 32.44 -27.53 -1.55
CA LEU A 18 32.00 -28.86 -1.14
C LEU A 18 32.46 -29.14 0.30
N LEU A 19 31.53 -29.32 1.22
CA LEU A 19 31.78 -29.86 2.56
C LEU A 19 31.73 -31.39 2.50
N THR A 20 32.92 -32.03 2.58
CA THR A 20 33.01 -33.46 2.84
C THR A 20 33.33 -33.67 4.32
N GLY A 21 32.41 -34.33 5.03
CA GLY A 21 32.68 -34.83 6.38
C GLY A 21 33.46 -36.10 6.36
N CYS A 22 34.48 -36.25 7.24
CA CYS A 22 35.04 -37.52 7.66
C CYS A 22 35.15 -37.58 9.17
N LYS A 23 34.51 -38.61 9.73
CA LYS A 23 34.78 -39.10 11.10
C LYS A 23 36.16 -39.76 11.15
N ASN A 24 36.95 -39.47 12.17
CA ASN A 24 37.76 -40.51 12.82
C ASN A 24 38.13 -40.15 14.27
N SER A 25 38.06 -41.15 15.12
CA SER A 25 38.25 -41.17 16.56
C SER A 25 39.67 -41.52 16.98
N GLY A 26 40.17 -40.91 18.12
CA GLY A 26 41.23 -41.47 18.98
C GLY A 26 42.37 -40.49 19.29
N PRO A 27 43.17 -40.71 20.40
CA PRO A 27 42.85 -40.13 21.70
C PRO A 27 43.89 -39.10 22.22
N VAL A 28 43.43 -38.29 23.13
CA VAL A 28 44.06 -37.52 24.23
C VAL A 28 45.59 -37.34 24.27
N SER A 29 46.04 -36.08 24.25
CA SER A 29 47.16 -35.61 25.06
C SER A 29 46.96 -34.15 25.47
N SER A 30 47.14 -33.92 26.75
CA SER A 30 46.97 -32.65 27.47
C SER A 30 48.06 -31.65 27.15
N LEU A 31 47.71 -30.40 26.82
CA LEU A 31 48.54 -29.22 27.06
C LEU A 31 47.62 -28.04 27.45
N GLN A 32 48.05 -27.32 28.47
CA GLN A 32 47.38 -26.21 29.12
C GLN A 32 47.19 -24.97 28.22
N PRO A 33 46.24 -24.06 28.54
CA PRO A 33 45.83 -22.97 27.68
C PRO A 33 46.78 -21.78 27.82
N SER A 34 47.18 -21.21 26.69
CA SER A 34 47.66 -19.86 26.61
C SER A 34 46.45 -18.94 26.47
N GLU A 35 46.24 -18.06 27.46
CA GLU A 35 45.35 -16.93 27.42
C GLU A 35 45.82 -15.97 26.33
N ASP A 36 45.13 -15.90 25.24
CA ASP A 36 44.98 -14.74 24.38
C ASP A 36 43.81 -14.97 23.39
N SER A 37 42.61 -15.10 23.90
CA SER A 37 41.40 -14.92 23.12
C SER A 37 40.97 -13.45 23.26
N GLN A 38 41.35 -12.63 22.29
CA GLN A 38 40.65 -11.38 22.03
C GLN A 38 39.19 -11.75 21.79
N GLU A 39 38.38 -11.44 22.76
CA GLU A 39 36.94 -11.31 22.56
C GLU A 39 36.77 -10.25 21.43
N GLU A 40 36.34 -10.68 20.25
CA GLU A 40 35.65 -9.82 19.34
C GLU A 40 34.40 -9.37 20.10
N GLU A 41 34.51 -8.22 20.79
CA GLU A 41 33.35 -7.45 21.20
C GLU A 41 32.53 -7.21 19.94
N SER A 42 31.39 -7.93 19.82
CA SER A 42 30.30 -7.47 18.97
C SER A 42 30.12 -5.99 19.32
N GLU A 43 30.34 -5.10 18.38
CA GLU A 43 29.99 -3.69 18.50
C GLU A 43 28.48 -3.66 18.83
N ASN A 44 28.22 -3.65 20.12
CA ASN A 44 26.92 -3.37 20.69
C ASN A 44 26.67 -1.91 20.32
N THR A 45 26.02 -1.68 19.17
CA THR A 45 25.73 -0.35 18.65
C THR A 45 24.89 0.35 19.70
N ARG A 46 25.55 1.14 20.54
CA ARG A 46 24.92 1.85 21.64
C ARG A 46 23.87 2.77 21.07
N VAL A 47 22.58 2.48 21.35
CA VAL A 47 21.45 3.31 20.95
C VAL A 47 21.72 4.73 21.46
N VAL A 48 21.80 5.69 20.56
CA VAL A 48 21.92 7.11 20.90
C VAL A 48 20.53 7.70 20.92
N LEU A 49 19.99 7.91 22.13
CA LEU A 49 18.68 8.53 22.28
C LEU A 49 18.73 10.01 21.88
N PRO A 50 17.72 10.52 21.17
CA PRO A 50 17.61 11.95 20.82
C PRO A 50 17.13 12.76 22.04
N ASP A 51 17.40 14.06 22.00
CA ASP A 51 16.87 14.99 23.01
C ASP A 51 15.37 15.25 22.81
N ASN A 52 14.90 15.19 21.57
CA ASN A 52 13.52 15.44 21.18
C ASN A 52 13.07 14.40 20.14
N PHE A 53 11.78 14.10 20.09
CA PHE A 53 11.19 13.38 18.98
C PHE A 53 10.81 14.37 17.88
N THR A 54 11.34 14.17 16.69
CA THR A 54 11.22 15.08 15.56
C THR A 54 10.72 14.36 14.33
N LEU A 55 9.75 14.94 13.66
CA LEU A 55 9.21 14.48 12.37
C LEU A 55 9.57 15.47 11.25
N PRO A 56 9.74 14.99 10.02
CA PRO A 56 9.90 15.86 8.86
C PRO A 56 8.57 16.51 8.48
N TYR A 57 8.62 17.72 7.90
CA TYR A 57 7.46 18.37 7.29
C TYR A 57 7.92 19.41 6.24
N GLU A 58 7.01 19.81 5.37
CA GLU A 58 7.22 20.86 4.38
C GLU A 58 6.55 22.17 4.85
N PRO A 59 7.31 23.17 5.34
CA PRO A 59 6.75 24.35 6.01
C PRO A 59 5.89 25.24 5.11
N ASN A 60 6.13 25.21 3.80
CA ASN A 60 5.41 26.03 2.80
C ASN A 60 4.22 25.30 2.17
N GLN A 61 3.97 24.07 2.56
CA GLN A 61 2.86 23.25 2.07
C GLN A 61 1.76 23.15 3.13
N THR A 62 0.53 23.07 2.67
CA THR A 62 -0.62 22.91 3.58
C THR A 62 -0.60 21.54 4.26
N LEU A 63 -1.11 21.49 5.49
CA LEU A 63 -1.44 20.25 6.20
C LEU A 63 -2.92 19.86 6.01
N ASP A 64 -3.71 20.60 5.21
CA ASP A 64 -5.08 20.23 4.93
C ASP A 64 -5.17 18.84 4.27
N PRO A 65 -5.79 17.83 4.91
CA PRO A 65 -5.78 16.44 4.46
C PRO A 65 -6.42 16.22 3.08
N VAL A 66 -7.21 17.18 2.60
CA VAL A 66 -7.83 17.10 1.27
C VAL A 66 -6.87 17.53 0.16
N THR A 67 -5.95 18.45 0.44
CA THR A 67 -5.11 19.11 -0.57
C THR A 67 -3.60 19.05 -0.29
N CYS A 68 -3.17 18.57 0.87
CA CYS A 68 -1.75 18.48 1.20
C CYS A 68 -1.01 17.52 0.24
N PRO A 69 0.30 17.69 0.03
CA PRO A 69 1.13 16.71 -0.64
C PRO A 69 1.10 15.33 0.05
N ASP A 70 1.43 14.27 -0.70
CA ASP A 70 1.62 12.94 -0.13
C ASP A 70 2.93 12.87 0.69
N GLY A 71 3.05 11.85 1.54
CA GLY A 71 4.25 11.60 2.33
C GLY A 71 4.27 12.33 3.67
N VAL A 72 5.29 13.19 3.90
CA VAL A 72 5.56 13.78 5.23
C VAL A 72 4.39 14.60 5.78
N GLN A 73 3.67 15.33 4.90
CA GLN A 73 2.51 16.12 5.32
C GLN A 73 1.36 15.25 5.81
N GLN A 74 1.14 14.10 5.20
CA GLN A 74 0.14 13.13 5.67
C GLN A 74 0.52 12.49 7.00
N THR A 75 1.80 12.18 7.20
CA THR A 75 2.31 11.65 8.47
C THR A 75 2.06 12.64 9.61
N VAL A 76 2.39 13.91 9.43
CA VAL A 76 2.09 14.97 10.40
C VAL A 76 0.58 15.16 10.57
N GLY A 77 -0.16 15.17 9.46
CA GLY A 77 -1.62 15.33 9.46
C GLY A 77 -2.36 14.25 10.23
N SER A 78 -1.86 13.00 10.24
CA SER A 78 -2.47 11.89 11.00
C SER A 78 -2.48 12.11 12.52
N LEU A 79 -1.63 13.01 13.02
CA LEU A 79 -1.59 13.43 14.44
C LEU A 79 -2.50 14.63 14.74
N LEU A 80 -2.95 15.34 13.72
CA LEU A 80 -3.76 16.57 13.85
C LEU A 80 -5.23 16.34 13.55
N TYR A 81 -5.54 15.43 12.61
CA TYR A 81 -6.88 15.27 12.04
C TYR A 81 -7.36 13.83 12.14
N GLU A 82 -8.65 13.66 12.38
CA GLU A 82 -9.29 12.36 12.54
C GLU A 82 -10.44 12.19 11.56
N GLY A 83 -10.65 10.95 11.08
CA GLY A 83 -11.77 10.60 10.21
C GLY A 83 -13.02 10.14 10.97
N LEU A 84 -14.11 9.93 10.23
CA LEU A 84 -15.32 9.29 10.80
C LEU A 84 -15.05 7.84 11.20
N PHE A 85 -14.23 7.16 10.40
CA PHE A 85 -13.72 5.81 10.62
C PHE A 85 -12.20 5.82 10.54
N ARG A 86 -11.58 4.77 11.05
CA ARG A 86 -10.16 4.44 10.87
C ARG A 86 -10.08 3.06 10.24
N LEU A 87 -9.15 2.85 9.33
CA LEU A 87 -8.87 1.49 8.83
C LEU A 87 -7.85 0.83 9.76
N ASP A 88 -8.19 -0.38 10.23
CA ASP A 88 -7.24 -1.20 11.00
C ASP A 88 -6.23 -1.91 10.08
N GLU A 89 -5.37 -2.76 10.65
CA GLU A 89 -4.35 -3.53 9.92
C GLU A 89 -4.95 -4.51 8.90
N THR A 90 -6.23 -4.85 9.03
CA THR A 90 -6.96 -5.69 8.08
C THR A 90 -7.71 -4.89 7.02
N LEU A 91 -7.50 -3.57 6.97
CA LEU A 91 -8.21 -2.62 6.10
C LEU A 91 -9.73 -2.58 6.36
N THR A 92 -10.14 -2.96 7.58
CA THR A 92 -11.54 -2.95 8.02
C THR A 92 -11.86 -1.63 8.73
N PRO A 93 -12.99 -0.97 8.39
CA PRO A 93 -13.34 0.31 9.00
C PRO A 93 -13.77 0.14 10.47
N GLN A 94 -13.09 0.84 11.36
CA GLN A 94 -13.42 0.93 12.78
C GLN A 94 -14.08 2.28 13.06
N PRO A 95 -15.24 2.35 13.75
CA PRO A 95 -15.87 3.60 14.14
C PRO A 95 -14.92 4.48 14.96
N TRP A 96 -14.81 5.79 14.62
CA TRP A 96 -13.93 6.74 15.30
C TRP A 96 -14.68 8.01 15.72
N LEU A 97 -14.74 9.06 14.89
CA LEU A 97 -15.63 10.21 15.15
C LEU A 97 -17.11 9.88 14.90
N CYS A 98 -17.40 8.83 14.14
CA CYS A 98 -18.71 8.19 14.05
C CYS A 98 -18.84 7.10 15.13
N THR A 99 -20.01 6.94 15.72
CA THR A 99 -20.30 5.88 16.72
C THR A 99 -21.19 4.78 16.18
N SER A 100 -22.06 5.11 15.24
CA SER A 100 -22.99 4.17 14.61
C SER A 100 -23.52 4.74 13.29
N TYR A 101 -24.03 3.87 12.45
CA TYR A 101 -24.69 4.28 11.22
C TYR A 101 -25.85 3.35 10.87
N GLN A 102 -26.73 3.86 10.01
CA GLN A 102 -27.81 3.11 9.37
C GLN A 102 -27.71 3.28 7.87
N TYR A 103 -28.07 2.26 7.11
CA TYR A 103 -28.13 2.29 5.66
C TYR A 103 -29.55 1.94 5.20
N ASP A 104 -30.12 2.80 4.38
CA ASP A 104 -31.40 2.54 3.69
C ASP A 104 -31.10 2.08 2.25
N PRO A 105 -31.29 0.79 1.93
CA PRO A 105 -31.03 0.27 0.60
C PRO A 105 -32.06 0.73 -0.45
N ALA A 106 -33.21 1.28 -0.05
CA ALA A 106 -34.22 1.78 -0.98
C ALA A 106 -33.84 3.13 -1.57
N THR A 107 -33.12 3.93 -0.80
CA THR A 107 -32.70 5.30 -1.19
C THR A 107 -31.18 5.44 -1.30
N TYR A 108 -30.43 4.37 -1.04
CA TYR A 108 -28.96 4.36 -0.96
C TYR A 108 -28.40 5.42 0.01
N THR A 109 -29.11 5.65 1.12
CA THR A 109 -28.81 6.71 2.06
C THR A 109 -28.17 6.16 3.33
N TYR A 110 -27.02 6.70 3.68
CA TYR A 110 -26.38 6.48 4.97
C TYR A 110 -26.73 7.62 5.94
N THR A 111 -27.07 7.26 7.18
CA THR A 111 -27.24 8.18 8.30
C THR A 111 -26.24 7.80 9.37
N PHE A 112 -25.22 8.65 9.58
CA PHE A 112 -24.17 8.46 10.58
C PHE A 112 -24.48 9.26 11.82
N THR A 113 -24.29 8.64 13.01
CA THR A 113 -24.36 9.31 14.31
C THR A 113 -22.94 9.62 14.78
N LEU A 114 -22.65 10.91 14.96
CA LEU A 114 -21.33 11.37 15.37
C LEU A 114 -21.18 11.29 16.89
N ARG A 115 -19.93 11.13 17.34
CA ARG A 115 -19.55 11.10 18.76
C ARG A 115 -19.86 12.44 19.41
N SER A 116 -20.53 12.41 20.55
CA SER A 116 -20.84 13.61 21.32
C SER A 116 -19.63 14.08 22.16
N GLY A 117 -19.53 15.37 22.40
CA GLY A 117 -18.50 15.97 23.25
C GLY A 117 -17.10 16.06 22.63
N VAL A 118 -16.96 15.76 21.36
CA VAL A 118 -15.69 15.98 20.63
C VAL A 118 -15.48 17.48 20.44
N LEU A 119 -14.28 17.93 20.76
CA LEU A 119 -13.83 19.30 20.56
C LEU A 119 -12.69 19.36 19.55
N PHE A 120 -12.67 20.42 18.78
CA PHE A 120 -11.49 20.82 18.04
C PHE A 120 -10.39 21.31 19.01
N SER A 121 -9.15 21.38 18.52
CA SER A 121 -8.01 21.82 19.34
C SER A 121 -8.15 23.25 19.89
N ASP A 122 -8.97 24.08 19.23
CA ASP A 122 -9.30 25.43 19.69
C ASP A 122 -10.45 25.49 20.74
N GLY A 123 -10.95 24.32 21.17
CA GLY A 123 -12.04 24.18 22.14
C GLY A 123 -13.45 24.32 21.57
N SER A 124 -13.62 24.60 20.28
CA SER A 124 -14.94 24.62 19.66
C SER A 124 -15.49 23.21 19.43
N ALA A 125 -16.81 23.04 19.42
CA ALA A 125 -17.44 21.74 19.25
C ALA A 125 -17.34 21.25 17.79
N PHE A 126 -17.00 19.98 17.62
CA PHE A 126 -17.13 19.26 16.36
C PHE A 126 -18.58 18.92 16.06
N THR A 127 -19.02 19.12 14.84
CA THR A 127 -20.41 18.88 14.40
C THR A 127 -20.47 18.15 13.06
N ALA A 128 -21.66 17.65 12.71
CA ALA A 128 -21.90 17.06 11.41
C ALA A 128 -21.77 18.04 10.25
N ALA A 129 -21.86 19.35 10.51
CA ALA A 129 -21.63 20.38 9.49
C ALA A 129 -20.15 20.43 9.07
N ASP A 130 -19.21 20.24 9.99
CA ASP A 130 -17.77 20.19 9.71
C ASP A 130 -17.42 18.95 8.87
N ALA A 131 -17.97 17.79 9.23
CA ALA A 131 -17.82 16.56 8.47
C ALA A 131 -18.40 16.72 7.05
N ALA A 132 -19.61 17.29 6.91
CA ALA A 132 -20.22 17.52 5.62
C ALA A 132 -19.42 18.51 4.76
N ALA A 133 -18.86 19.57 5.34
CA ALA A 133 -18.03 20.54 4.63
C ALA A 133 -16.76 19.87 4.08
N THR A 134 -16.06 19.08 4.90
CA THR A 134 -14.86 18.35 4.47
C THR A 134 -15.19 17.34 3.36
N LEU A 135 -16.23 16.52 3.52
CA LEU A 135 -16.60 15.52 2.51
C LEU A 135 -17.00 16.15 1.17
N ARG A 136 -17.74 17.28 1.17
CA ARG A 136 -18.07 18.02 -0.06
C ARG A 136 -16.83 18.54 -0.78
N ARG A 137 -15.81 18.97 -0.05
CA ARG A 137 -14.52 19.34 -0.63
C ARG A 137 -13.81 18.12 -1.20
N ALA A 138 -13.78 17.02 -0.45
CA ALA A 138 -13.15 15.76 -0.85
C ALA A 138 -13.75 15.21 -2.15
N MET A 139 -15.08 15.28 -2.35
CA MET A 139 -15.76 14.87 -3.59
C MET A 139 -15.23 15.60 -4.83
N ASN A 140 -14.67 16.79 -4.68
CA ASN A 140 -14.17 17.61 -5.78
C ASN A 140 -12.63 17.65 -5.84
N SER A 141 -11.93 16.97 -4.93
CA SER A 141 -10.47 16.95 -4.88
C SER A 141 -9.89 15.88 -5.79
N ASP A 142 -8.68 16.11 -6.30
CA ASP A 142 -7.95 15.08 -7.08
C ASP A 142 -7.68 13.82 -6.27
N ARG A 143 -7.46 13.97 -4.97
CA ARG A 143 -7.16 12.85 -4.05
C ARG A 143 -8.36 11.93 -3.83
N TYR A 144 -9.57 12.47 -3.63
CA TYR A 144 -10.72 11.70 -3.15
C TYR A 144 -11.90 11.61 -4.12
N ARG A 145 -11.95 12.41 -5.20
CA ARG A 145 -13.10 12.40 -6.14
C ARG A 145 -13.40 11.03 -6.72
N THR A 146 -12.36 10.26 -7.04
CA THR A 146 -12.54 8.90 -7.58
C THR A 146 -12.98 7.90 -6.52
N ARG A 147 -12.62 8.11 -5.26
CA ARG A 147 -13.02 7.31 -4.11
C ARG A 147 -14.49 7.59 -3.74
N LEU A 148 -14.93 8.84 -3.84
CA LEU A 148 -16.27 9.29 -3.49
C LEU A 148 -17.21 9.44 -4.70
N TYR A 149 -16.88 8.83 -5.84
CA TYR A 149 -17.62 9.02 -7.11
C TYR A 149 -19.12 8.65 -7.03
N GLN A 150 -19.49 7.77 -6.10
CA GLN A 150 -20.89 7.39 -5.88
C GLN A 150 -21.67 8.38 -5.01
N VAL A 151 -21.00 9.30 -4.30
CA VAL A 151 -21.67 10.26 -3.43
C VAL A 151 -22.35 11.34 -4.25
N THR A 152 -23.66 11.50 -4.08
CA THR A 152 -24.48 12.50 -4.78
C THR A 152 -24.86 13.66 -3.89
N ASP A 153 -25.02 13.44 -2.59
CA ASP A 153 -25.29 14.49 -1.61
C ASP A 153 -24.69 14.17 -0.25
N VAL A 154 -24.30 15.22 0.47
CA VAL A 154 -23.81 15.14 1.86
C VAL A 154 -24.44 16.29 2.63
N SER A 155 -25.10 16.01 3.75
CA SER A 155 -25.66 17.03 4.64
C SER A 155 -25.40 16.67 6.10
N GLY A 156 -25.24 17.70 6.95
CA GLY A 156 -24.97 17.54 8.38
C GLY A 156 -25.79 18.50 9.23
N SER A 157 -26.38 17.98 10.33
CA SER A 157 -27.11 18.78 11.32
C SER A 157 -26.93 18.20 12.72
N GLY A 158 -26.46 19.02 13.65
CA GLY A 158 -26.15 18.57 15.01
C GLY A 158 -25.12 17.45 15.01
N SER A 159 -25.50 16.27 15.49
CA SER A 159 -24.66 15.05 15.48
C SER A 159 -25.00 14.07 14.35
N THR A 160 -25.88 14.43 13.41
CA THR A 160 -26.32 13.55 12.34
C THR A 160 -25.74 14.00 11.00
N LEU A 161 -24.98 13.10 10.37
CA LEU A 161 -24.47 13.27 9.00
C LEU A 161 -25.23 12.32 8.09
N THR A 162 -25.75 12.85 6.99
CA THR A 162 -26.43 12.08 5.95
C THR A 162 -25.62 12.10 4.67
N VAL A 163 -25.43 10.94 4.06
CA VAL A 163 -24.72 10.76 2.77
C VAL A 163 -25.62 9.96 1.84
N VAL A 164 -25.89 10.48 0.65
CA VAL A 164 -26.68 9.82 -0.39
C VAL A 164 -25.76 9.32 -1.50
N LEU A 165 -25.93 8.07 -1.90
CA LEU A 165 -25.16 7.45 -2.98
C LEU A 165 -26.01 7.34 -4.26
N SER A 166 -25.35 7.22 -5.42
CA SER A 166 -26.00 6.96 -6.72
C SER A 166 -26.40 5.51 -6.94
N GLY A 167 -25.98 4.60 -6.07
CA GLY A 167 -26.26 3.16 -6.15
C GLY A 167 -25.83 2.44 -4.86
N PRO A 168 -26.06 1.13 -4.78
CA PRO A 168 -25.73 0.37 -3.58
C PRO A 168 -24.22 0.32 -3.33
N ASN A 169 -23.83 0.48 -2.08
CA ASN A 169 -22.49 0.21 -1.58
C ASN A 169 -22.55 -0.05 -0.08
N THR A 170 -22.71 -1.30 0.33
CA THR A 170 -22.80 -1.68 1.74
C THR A 170 -21.47 -1.60 2.49
N SER A 171 -20.34 -1.46 1.77
CA SER A 171 -19.00 -1.23 2.32
C SER A 171 -18.61 0.26 2.40
N PHE A 172 -19.51 1.19 2.07
CA PHE A 172 -19.21 2.62 2.00
C PHE A 172 -18.50 3.20 3.24
N PRO A 173 -18.76 2.76 4.50
CA PRO A 173 -18.02 3.24 5.66
C PRO A 173 -16.50 3.08 5.57
N ALA A 174 -15.98 2.10 4.81
CA ALA A 174 -14.54 1.92 4.57
C ALA A 174 -13.91 3.06 3.73
N LEU A 175 -14.72 3.93 3.16
CA LEU A 175 -14.26 5.10 2.40
C LEU A 175 -14.19 6.37 3.26
N LEU A 176 -14.59 6.33 4.52
CA LEU A 176 -14.76 7.49 5.39
C LEU A 176 -13.67 7.63 6.48
N ASP A 177 -12.47 7.10 6.21
CA ASP A 177 -11.24 7.40 6.96
C ASP A 177 -10.61 8.74 6.54
N ILE A 178 -11.33 9.55 5.75
CA ILE A 178 -10.93 10.88 5.32
C ILE A 178 -10.86 11.81 6.53
N PRO A 179 -9.68 12.39 6.86
CA PRO A 179 -9.56 13.23 8.03
C PRO A 179 -10.34 14.54 7.86
N ILE A 180 -10.96 14.99 8.94
CA ILE A 180 -11.88 16.14 8.97
C ILE A 180 -11.18 17.34 9.58
N VAL A 181 -11.41 18.52 8.98
CA VAL A 181 -10.98 19.81 9.52
C VAL A 181 -12.18 20.66 9.90
N LYS A 182 -12.00 21.60 10.83
CA LYS A 182 -13.01 22.58 11.19
C LYS A 182 -13.38 23.42 9.98
N ALA A 183 -14.68 23.50 9.68
CA ALA A 183 -15.19 24.28 8.57
C ALA A 183 -14.79 25.77 8.69
N GLY A 184 -14.32 26.34 7.57
CA GLY A 184 -13.81 27.72 7.50
C GLY A 184 -12.34 27.88 7.86
N THR A 185 -11.61 26.78 8.19
CA THR A 185 -10.16 26.84 8.45
C THR A 185 -9.32 26.19 7.34
N GLU A 186 -9.92 25.63 6.35
CA GLU A 186 -9.31 24.88 5.24
C GLU A 186 -8.36 25.68 4.35
N THR A 187 -8.44 27.01 4.38
CA THR A 187 -7.51 27.89 3.65
C THR A 187 -6.23 28.19 4.42
N SER A 188 -6.16 27.81 5.70
CA SER A 188 -4.93 27.88 6.49
C SER A 188 -3.93 26.83 6.02
N LEU A 189 -2.62 27.11 6.15
CA LEU A 189 -1.60 26.07 6.01
C LEU A 189 -1.73 24.97 7.07
N THR A 190 -2.29 25.31 8.23
CA THR A 190 -2.51 24.41 9.37
C THR A 190 -3.97 24.52 9.84
N PRO A 191 -4.92 23.86 9.14
CA PRO A 191 -6.31 23.82 9.56
C PRO A 191 -6.48 23.29 10.98
N ILE A 192 -7.62 23.56 11.61
CA ILE A 192 -7.91 23.11 12.97
C ILE A 192 -8.53 21.70 12.90
N GLY A 193 -7.97 20.74 13.69
CA GLY A 193 -8.43 19.35 13.79
C GLY A 193 -8.82 18.94 15.19
N THR A 194 -9.28 17.68 15.31
CA THR A 194 -9.70 17.05 16.57
C THR A 194 -8.65 16.11 17.16
N GLY A 195 -7.52 15.93 16.48
CA GLY A 195 -6.51 14.90 16.78
C GLY A 195 -5.78 15.07 18.10
N PRO A 196 -4.91 14.09 18.45
CA PRO A 196 -4.19 14.06 19.72
C PRO A 196 -3.20 15.21 19.91
N TYR A 197 -2.77 15.83 18.82
CA TYR A 197 -1.88 16.99 18.85
C TYR A 197 -2.49 18.18 18.12
N GLN A 198 -1.95 19.35 18.40
CA GLN A 198 -2.24 20.61 17.72
C GLN A 198 -0.94 21.26 17.23
N PHE A 199 -1.00 21.92 16.08
CA PHE A 199 0.14 22.63 15.52
C PHE A 199 0.40 23.93 16.30
N THR A 200 1.66 24.18 16.60
CA THR A 200 2.11 25.39 17.32
C THR A 200 3.28 25.99 16.55
N SER A 201 3.09 27.20 16.03
CA SER A 201 4.16 27.99 15.45
C SER A 201 5.05 28.55 16.55
N GLY A 202 6.37 28.37 16.44
CA GLY A 202 7.35 29.01 17.30
C GLY A 202 8.18 30.03 16.52
N GLU A 203 8.86 30.95 17.23
CA GLU A 203 9.74 31.94 16.61
C GLU A 203 10.93 31.32 15.85
N SER A 204 11.40 30.15 16.31
CA SER A 204 12.56 29.45 15.75
C SER A 204 12.26 28.05 15.21
N SER A 205 11.12 27.45 15.55
CA SER A 205 10.75 26.10 15.09
C SER A 205 9.25 25.84 15.24
N SER A 206 8.68 25.15 14.28
CA SER A 206 7.33 24.60 14.38
C SER A 206 7.34 23.29 15.18
N ARG A 207 6.24 23.00 15.85
CA ARG A 207 6.06 21.77 16.62
C ARG A 207 4.60 21.38 16.75
N LEU A 208 4.37 20.15 17.09
CA LEU A 208 3.09 19.68 17.57
C LEU A 208 3.12 19.64 19.10
N THR A 209 2.07 20.14 19.74
CA THR A 209 1.89 20.06 21.19
C THR A 209 0.67 19.21 21.51
N ALA A 210 0.69 18.47 22.61
CA ALA A 210 -0.45 17.67 23.05
C ALA A 210 -1.73 18.51 23.05
N ASN A 211 -2.81 17.99 22.47
CA ASN A 211 -4.11 18.66 22.44
C ASN A 211 -4.85 18.39 23.77
N PRO A 212 -5.03 19.40 24.63
CA PRO A 212 -5.71 19.23 25.91
C PRO A 212 -7.19 18.90 25.78
N ASN A 213 -7.77 19.14 24.60
CA ASN A 213 -9.17 18.89 24.29
C ASN A 213 -9.39 17.54 23.58
N TRP A 214 -8.34 16.70 23.45
CA TRP A 214 -8.50 15.44 22.75
C TRP A 214 -9.49 14.51 23.46
N TRP A 215 -10.55 14.18 22.76
CA TRP A 215 -11.71 13.46 23.29
C TRP A 215 -11.41 12.03 23.75
N ASN A 216 -10.40 11.36 23.15
CA ASN A 216 -10.07 9.96 23.49
C ASN A 216 -9.31 9.82 24.81
N GLY A 217 -8.68 10.88 25.31
CA GLY A 217 -8.11 10.96 26.66
C GLY A 217 -6.96 10.00 26.95
N GLY A 218 -6.37 9.37 25.93
CA GLY A 218 -5.25 8.44 26.07
C GLY A 218 -3.95 9.14 26.51
N THR A 219 -3.04 8.38 27.12
CA THR A 219 -1.68 8.88 27.40
C THR A 219 -0.91 9.02 26.09
N LEU A 220 -0.36 10.21 25.84
CA LEU A 220 0.48 10.45 24.67
C LEU A 220 1.94 10.09 24.99
N PRO A 221 2.69 9.50 24.05
CA PRO A 221 4.08 9.07 24.27
C PRO A 221 5.03 10.24 24.59
N VAL A 222 4.75 11.42 24.01
CA VAL A 222 5.48 12.67 24.25
C VAL A 222 4.50 13.85 24.28
N GLN A 223 4.85 14.91 25.03
CA GLN A 223 4.02 16.11 25.10
C GLN A 223 4.25 17.06 23.90
N GLN A 224 5.39 16.93 23.24
CA GLN A 224 5.77 17.74 22.08
C GLN A 224 6.46 16.87 21.04
N ILE A 225 6.17 17.13 19.78
CA ILE A 225 6.85 16.56 18.61
C ILE A 225 7.41 17.75 17.82
N PHE A 226 8.72 17.80 17.65
CA PHE A 226 9.36 18.84 16.87
C PHE A 226 9.20 18.57 15.38
N LEU A 227 9.20 19.63 14.58
CA LEU A 227 9.07 19.53 13.14
C LEU A 227 10.34 20.09 12.49
N SER A 228 11.00 19.26 11.68
CA SER A 228 12.17 19.64 10.90
C SER A 228 11.78 19.85 9.44
N ALA A 229 12.18 20.99 8.88
CA ALA A 229 11.90 21.29 7.47
C ALA A 229 12.67 20.33 6.55
N ALA A 230 11.96 19.65 5.66
CA ALA A 230 12.52 18.80 4.62
C ALA A 230 11.79 19.11 3.31
N GLU A 231 12.36 20.00 2.49
CA GLU A 231 11.75 20.49 1.26
C GLU A 231 12.03 19.58 0.05
N ASP A 232 12.99 18.68 0.19
CA ASP A 232 13.36 17.72 -0.83
C ASP A 232 13.76 16.36 -0.22
N ARG A 233 13.85 15.38 -1.11
CA ARG A 233 14.18 14.00 -0.75
C ARG A 233 15.59 13.85 -0.16
N ASP A 234 16.57 14.55 -0.70
CA ASP A 234 17.96 14.43 -0.25
C ASP A 234 18.11 14.98 1.17
N THR A 235 17.46 16.09 1.47
CA THR A 235 17.33 16.66 2.81
C THR A 235 16.66 15.68 3.77
N LEU A 236 15.55 15.06 3.35
CA LEU A 236 14.84 14.07 4.14
C LEU A 236 15.72 12.87 4.50
N LEU A 237 16.44 12.31 3.52
CA LEU A 237 17.35 11.18 3.71
C LEU A 237 18.54 11.55 4.60
N TYR A 238 19.10 12.73 4.41
CA TYR A 238 20.19 13.23 5.25
C TYR A 238 19.73 13.35 6.71
N GLN A 239 18.61 14.02 6.97
CA GLN A 239 18.07 14.20 8.32
C GLN A 239 17.74 12.85 8.99
N PHE A 240 17.24 11.87 8.23
CA PHE A 240 16.98 10.54 8.77
C PHE A 240 18.27 9.78 9.10
N SER A 241 19.27 9.85 8.23
CA SER A 241 20.56 9.19 8.41
C SER A 241 21.41 9.85 9.52
N SER A 242 21.28 11.17 9.73
CA SER A 242 21.94 11.91 10.82
C SER A 242 21.20 11.83 12.15
N HIS A 243 20.05 11.16 12.19
CA HIS A 243 19.17 11.04 13.37
C HIS A 243 18.51 12.36 13.81
N ASP A 244 18.45 13.37 12.92
CA ASP A 244 17.76 14.63 13.16
C ASP A 244 16.23 14.44 13.16
N ILE A 245 15.73 13.44 12.42
CA ILE A 245 14.34 12.95 12.44
C ILE A 245 14.32 11.46 12.79
N GLN A 246 13.27 11.01 13.47
CA GLN A 246 13.23 9.66 14.02
C GLN A 246 12.25 8.71 13.33
N LEU A 247 11.38 9.23 12.48
CA LEU A 247 10.42 8.41 11.75
C LEU A 247 10.09 9.04 10.40
N LEU A 248 9.93 8.20 9.37
CA LEU A 248 9.39 8.57 8.06
C LEU A 248 8.62 7.40 7.44
N THR A 249 7.73 7.70 6.50
CA THR A 249 7.01 6.70 5.70
C THR A 249 7.56 6.66 4.28
N ALA A 250 7.67 5.47 3.69
CA ALA A 250 8.26 5.29 2.38
C ALA A 250 7.62 4.13 1.59
N ASP A 251 7.56 4.26 0.28
CA ASP A 251 7.38 3.15 -0.66
C ASP A 251 8.78 2.65 -1.07
N LEU A 252 9.23 1.54 -0.49
CA LEU A 252 10.57 0.98 -0.75
C LEU A 252 10.68 0.30 -2.12
N THR A 253 9.58 0.12 -2.83
CA THR A 253 9.50 -0.49 -4.17
C THR A 253 8.89 0.44 -5.21
N GLY A 254 8.84 1.72 -4.91
CA GLY A 254 8.33 2.77 -5.78
C GLY A 254 9.29 3.11 -6.94
N THR A 255 8.92 4.13 -7.70
CA THR A 255 9.76 4.65 -8.79
C THR A 255 11.07 5.24 -8.27
N ASP A 256 11.03 5.82 -7.09
CA ASP A 256 12.18 6.45 -6.42
C ASP A 256 12.32 5.92 -4.98
N PRO A 257 12.83 4.68 -4.80
CA PRO A 257 12.87 4.04 -3.51
C PRO A 257 13.90 4.70 -2.58
N ILE A 258 13.57 4.74 -1.29
CA ILE A 258 14.49 5.18 -0.23
C ILE A 258 15.36 4.00 0.19
N THR A 259 16.66 4.22 0.29
CA THR A 259 17.58 3.30 0.96
C THR A 259 17.92 3.86 2.33
N ALA A 260 17.41 3.24 3.39
CA ALA A 260 17.77 3.60 4.75
C ALA A 260 19.13 2.96 5.12
N THR A 261 20.01 3.74 5.74
CA THR A 261 21.30 3.29 6.24
C THR A 261 21.38 3.54 7.74
N GLY A 262 22.19 2.75 8.45
CA GLY A 262 22.39 2.90 9.90
C GLY A 262 21.44 2.04 10.74
N ASN A 263 21.26 2.43 12.00
CA ASN A 263 20.45 1.70 12.99
C ASN A 263 18.96 1.99 12.82
N THR A 264 18.37 1.44 11.74
CA THR A 264 16.99 1.67 11.32
C THR A 264 16.18 0.40 11.42
N SER A 265 15.02 0.50 12.04
CA SER A 265 13.96 -0.51 12.00
C SER A 265 12.87 -0.06 11.02
N PHE A 266 12.11 -1.02 10.51
CA PHE A 266 10.93 -0.73 9.70
C PHE A 266 9.77 -1.64 10.05
N GLN A 267 8.57 -1.16 9.76
CA GLN A 267 7.33 -1.93 9.79
C GLN A 267 6.66 -1.79 8.44
N ASP A 268 6.44 -2.91 7.76
CA ASP A 268 5.62 -2.92 6.56
C ASP A 268 4.15 -2.81 6.92
N VAL A 269 3.44 -2.06 6.11
CA VAL A 269 2.02 -1.79 6.25
C VAL A 269 1.32 -2.20 4.98
N ASP A 270 0.36 -3.11 5.10
CA ASP A 270 -0.43 -3.56 3.96
C ASP A 270 -1.28 -2.44 3.38
N THR A 271 -1.37 -2.40 2.04
CA THR A 271 -2.10 -1.37 1.31
C THR A 271 -3.19 -1.94 0.42
N THR A 272 -3.95 -1.06 -0.24
CA THR A 272 -4.89 -1.43 -1.30
C THR A 272 -4.26 -1.35 -2.69
N VAL A 273 -2.93 -1.26 -2.80
CA VAL A 273 -2.22 -1.11 -4.07
C VAL A 273 -1.95 -2.47 -4.69
N LEU A 274 -2.80 -2.86 -5.64
CA LEU A 274 -2.70 -4.12 -6.39
C LEU A 274 -1.73 -3.96 -7.56
N GLN A 275 -0.78 -4.87 -7.68
CA GLN A 275 -0.01 -5.11 -8.91
C GLN A 275 -0.53 -6.35 -9.63
N TYR A 276 -0.68 -6.26 -10.94
CA TYR A 276 -1.32 -7.31 -11.74
C TYR A 276 -0.87 -7.29 -13.20
N VAL A 277 -1.07 -8.42 -13.89
CA VAL A 277 -1.00 -8.47 -15.35
C VAL A 277 -2.40 -8.23 -15.90
N GLY A 278 -2.57 -7.14 -16.64
CA GLY A 278 -3.78 -6.87 -17.41
C GLY A 278 -3.71 -7.54 -18.78
N ILE A 279 -4.85 -7.98 -19.28
CA ILE A 279 -4.96 -8.79 -20.49
C ILE A 279 -5.93 -8.12 -21.46
N ASN A 280 -5.55 -7.93 -22.72
CA ASN A 280 -6.50 -7.54 -23.78
C ASN A 280 -7.27 -8.77 -24.23
N VAL A 281 -8.44 -9.03 -23.62
CA VAL A 281 -9.23 -10.25 -23.85
C VAL A 281 -9.84 -10.33 -25.25
N ASN A 282 -9.83 -9.23 -26.01
CA ASN A 282 -10.33 -9.17 -27.38
C ASN A 282 -9.24 -9.43 -28.43
N ARG A 283 -7.99 -9.65 -27.99
CA ARG A 283 -6.88 -10.00 -28.89
C ARG A 283 -6.50 -11.46 -28.74
N ALA A 284 -6.53 -12.18 -29.87
CA ALA A 284 -6.00 -13.53 -29.85
C ALA A 284 -4.50 -13.51 -29.49
N PRO A 285 -4.00 -14.41 -28.61
CA PRO A 285 -4.68 -15.65 -28.19
C PRO A 285 -5.51 -15.48 -26.89
N PHE A 286 -5.65 -14.28 -26.35
CA PHE A 286 -6.21 -14.03 -25.02
C PHE A 286 -7.75 -13.98 -24.99
N ASP A 287 -8.42 -14.18 -26.11
CA ASP A 287 -9.83 -14.54 -26.20
C ASP A 287 -10.13 -15.95 -25.61
N ASN A 288 -9.09 -16.79 -25.45
CA ASN A 288 -9.17 -18.11 -24.84
C ASN A 288 -9.06 -18.04 -23.30
N ALA A 289 -10.17 -18.25 -22.57
CA ALA A 289 -10.19 -18.24 -21.11
C ALA A 289 -9.30 -19.33 -20.49
N ALA A 290 -9.17 -20.50 -21.12
CA ALA A 290 -8.31 -21.57 -20.63
C ALA A 290 -6.82 -21.16 -20.64
N LEU A 291 -6.39 -20.39 -21.65
CA LEU A 291 -5.04 -19.83 -21.68
C LEU A 291 -4.83 -18.80 -20.56
N ARG A 292 -5.77 -17.87 -20.36
CA ARG A 292 -5.66 -16.87 -19.30
C ARG A 292 -5.57 -17.52 -17.91
N LYS A 293 -6.42 -18.54 -17.67
CA LYS A 293 -6.38 -19.35 -16.43
C LYS A 293 -5.06 -20.09 -16.28
N ALA A 294 -4.53 -20.68 -17.35
CA ALA A 294 -3.23 -21.34 -17.31
C ALA A 294 -2.10 -20.39 -16.95
N LEU A 295 -2.06 -19.19 -17.55
CA LEU A 295 -1.06 -18.16 -17.21
C LEU A 295 -1.16 -17.73 -15.75
N ASN A 296 -2.37 -17.62 -15.18
CA ASN A 296 -2.56 -17.29 -13.78
C ASN A 296 -1.94 -18.35 -12.84
N LEU A 297 -2.05 -19.64 -13.20
CA LEU A 297 -1.40 -20.74 -12.48
C LEU A 297 0.12 -20.74 -12.61
N GLY A 298 0.65 -20.16 -13.69
CA GLY A 298 2.10 -20.06 -13.97
C GLY A 298 2.84 -19.01 -13.14
N ILE A 299 2.15 -18.14 -12.41
CA ILE A 299 2.78 -17.07 -11.63
C ILE A 299 3.21 -17.60 -10.25
N ASN A 300 4.51 -17.71 -10.01
CA ASN A 300 5.06 -17.99 -8.68
C ASN A 300 5.18 -16.68 -7.87
N ARG A 301 4.08 -16.29 -7.24
CA ARG A 301 3.93 -15.00 -6.53
C ARG A 301 4.90 -14.86 -5.36
N ALA A 302 5.08 -15.91 -4.58
CA ALA A 302 5.98 -15.89 -3.41
C ALA A 302 7.43 -15.65 -3.83
N SER A 303 7.92 -16.37 -4.85
CA SER A 303 9.27 -16.17 -5.40
C SER A 303 9.44 -14.77 -5.99
N LEU A 304 8.42 -14.24 -6.66
CA LEU A 304 8.43 -12.92 -7.26
C LEU A 304 8.59 -11.84 -6.18
N ILE A 305 7.79 -11.89 -5.11
CA ILE A 305 7.85 -10.90 -4.02
C ILE A 305 9.20 -10.97 -3.32
N SER A 306 9.68 -12.17 -3.00
CA SER A 306 10.97 -12.34 -2.34
C SER A 306 12.15 -11.84 -3.20
N ALA A 307 12.13 -12.12 -4.51
CA ALA A 307 13.26 -11.81 -5.40
C ALA A 307 13.29 -10.33 -5.84
N PHE A 308 12.13 -9.70 -6.04
CA PHE A 308 12.04 -8.38 -6.68
C PHE A 308 11.47 -7.29 -5.78
N LEU A 309 10.71 -7.64 -4.74
CA LEU A 309 10.15 -6.67 -3.80
C LEU A 309 10.78 -6.79 -2.41
N SER A 310 11.82 -7.59 -2.23
CA SER A 310 12.51 -7.81 -0.95
C SER A 310 11.56 -8.16 0.21
N GLY A 311 10.40 -8.74 -0.10
CA GLY A 311 9.34 -9.06 0.87
C GLY A 311 8.33 -7.94 1.11
N HIS A 312 8.50 -6.74 0.53
CA HIS A 312 7.59 -5.59 0.71
C HIS A 312 6.29 -5.75 -0.10
N GLY A 313 5.51 -6.75 0.23
CA GLY A 313 4.22 -7.03 -0.38
C GLY A 313 3.65 -8.37 -0.01
N SER A 314 2.34 -8.52 -0.20
CA SER A 314 1.58 -9.73 0.09
C SER A 314 1.12 -10.39 -1.21
N ALA A 315 1.43 -11.69 -1.41
CA ALA A 315 1.02 -12.45 -2.59
C ALA A 315 -0.51 -12.50 -2.70
N ALA A 316 -1.06 -12.23 -3.87
CA ALA A 316 -2.51 -12.22 -4.05
C ALA A 316 -2.93 -12.90 -5.35
N GLN A 317 -3.90 -13.83 -5.27
CA GLN A 317 -4.52 -14.46 -6.43
C GLN A 317 -5.85 -13.78 -6.82
N PHE A 318 -6.36 -12.90 -5.97
CA PHE A 318 -7.60 -12.16 -6.15
C PHE A 318 -7.39 -10.66 -6.01
N PRO A 319 -8.26 -9.81 -6.59
CA PRO A 319 -8.14 -8.35 -6.49
C PRO A 319 -8.71 -7.80 -5.16
N VAL A 320 -8.39 -8.47 -4.06
CA VAL A 320 -8.66 -8.10 -2.68
C VAL A 320 -7.37 -8.34 -1.89
N SER A 321 -7.01 -7.49 -0.94
CA SER A 321 -5.79 -7.70 -0.15
C SER A 321 -5.91 -8.94 0.73
N PRO A 322 -4.86 -9.78 0.82
CA PRO A 322 -4.85 -10.98 1.67
C PRO A 322 -5.07 -10.72 3.16
N VAL A 323 -4.81 -9.49 3.64
CA VAL A 323 -5.08 -9.13 5.04
C VAL A 323 -6.57 -8.85 5.30
N SER A 324 -7.35 -8.58 4.24
CA SER A 324 -8.78 -8.34 4.39
C SER A 324 -9.53 -9.61 4.77
N PRO A 325 -10.48 -9.56 5.74
CA PRO A 325 -11.34 -10.69 6.05
C PRO A 325 -12.25 -11.12 4.90
N LEU A 326 -12.31 -10.32 3.82
CA LEU A 326 -13.05 -10.63 2.60
C LEU A 326 -12.23 -11.45 1.60
N TYR A 327 -10.94 -11.67 1.85
CA TYR A 327 -10.07 -12.44 0.97
C TYR A 327 -10.39 -13.94 1.06
N PRO A 328 -10.78 -14.61 -0.04
CA PRO A 328 -11.18 -16.02 -0.02
C PRO A 328 -9.96 -16.96 -0.12
N SER A 329 -9.15 -17.04 0.94
CA SER A 329 -7.90 -17.84 0.96
C SER A 329 -8.11 -19.32 0.64
N GLU A 330 -9.30 -19.87 0.91
CA GLU A 330 -9.66 -21.25 0.59
C GLU A 330 -9.78 -21.53 -0.92
N LEU A 331 -9.85 -20.50 -1.76
CA LEU A 331 -9.84 -20.63 -3.22
C LEU A 331 -8.42 -20.57 -3.81
N GLU A 332 -7.40 -20.27 -3.01
CA GLU A 332 -6.03 -20.18 -3.49
C GLU A 332 -5.49 -21.52 -3.99
N SER A 333 -4.72 -21.45 -5.06
CA SER A 333 -3.99 -22.59 -5.61
C SER A 333 -2.50 -22.48 -5.23
N VAL A 334 -1.92 -23.57 -4.78
CA VAL A 334 -0.46 -23.65 -4.58
C VAL A 334 0.22 -23.66 -5.95
N TYR A 335 1.24 -22.82 -6.13
CA TYR A 335 2.01 -22.83 -7.36
C TYR A 335 2.63 -24.19 -7.63
N SER A 336 2.47 -24.67 -8.86
CA SER A 336 3.07 -25.90 -9.35
C SER A 336 3.36 -25.76 -10.85
N TYR A 337 4.61 -25.98 -11.23
CA TYR A 337 4.98 -25.97 -12.65
C TYR A 337 4.24 -27.05 -13.44
N ASP A 338 4.02 -28.25 -12.85
CA ASP A 338 3.31 -29.34 -13.50
C ASP A 338 1.83 -28.99 -13.74
N ALA A 339 1.19 -28.31 -12.79
CA ALA A 339 -0.18 -27.82 -12.94
C ALA A 339 -0.26 -26.75 -14.04
N PHE A 340 0.69 -25.83 -14.09
CA PHE A 340 0.81 -24.83 -15.14
C PHE A 340 1.00 -25.47 -16.52
N ALA A 341 1.97 -26.38 -16.66
CA ALA A 341 2.27 -27.07 -17.90
C ALA A 341 1.06 -27.89 -18.41
N SER A 342 0.37 -28.57 -17.50
CA SER A 342 -0.87 -29.31 -17.82
C SER A 342 -1.99 -28.39 -18.30
N ALA A 343 -2.16 -27.23 -17.65
CA ALA A 343 -3.16 -26.23 -18.03
C ALA A 343 -2.84 -25.58 -19.39
N MET A 344 -1.57 -25.29 -19.67
CA MET A 344 -1.12 -24.78 -20.99
C MET A 344 -1.40 -25.81 -22.10
N SER A 345 -1.10 -27.08 -21.84
CA SER A 345 -1.41 -28.17 -22.78
C SER A 345 -2.93 -28.29 -23.05
N ALA A 346 -3.75 -28.23 -21.99
CA ALA A 346 -5.21 -28.26 -22.11
C ALA A 346 -5.76 -27.02 -22.87
N ALA A 347 -5.09 -25.88 -22.79
CA ALA A 347 -5.42 -24.68 -23.55
C ALA A 347 -4.95 -24.71 -25.02
N GLY A 348 -4.28 -25.80 -25.46
CA GLY A 348 -3.79 -25.99 -26.81
C GLY A 348 -2.36 -25.50 -27.08
N TYR A 349 -1.58 -25.24 -26.04
CA TYR A 349 -0.21 -24.74 -26.10
C TYR A 349 0.80 -25.84 -25.70
N ASN A 350 0.98 -26.84 -26.48
CA ASN A 350 2.00 -27.89 -26.35
C ASN A 350 2.00 -28.77 -27.62
N THR A 351 1.80 -28.18 -28.77
CA THR A 351 1.61 -28.93 -30.01
C THR A 351 2.87 -28.94 -30.89
N GLY A 352 3.84 -28.06 -30.57
CA GLY A 352 5.07 -27.86 -31.37
C GLY A 352 4.79 -27.29 -32.77
N SER A 353 3.60 -26.75 -33.00
CA SER A 353 3.15 -26.40 -34.36
C SER A 353 3.55 -25.01 -34.80
N SER A 354 3.61 -24.03 -33.92
CA SER A 354 4.18 -22.70 -34.18
C SER A 354 4.22 -21.84 -32.91
N SER A 355 5.36 -21.25 -32.58
CA SER A 355 5.47 -20.28 -31.50
C SER A 355 4.76 -18.98 -31.82
N ARG A 356 3.92 -18.50 -30.89
CA ARG A 356 3.27 -17.20 -30.96
C ARG A 356 3.93 -16.21 -30.02
N THR A 357 4.40 -15.09 -30.57
CA THR A 357 4.96 -14.00 -29.79
C THR A 357 3.89 -13.00 -29.45
N VAL A 358 3.83 -12.60 -28.18
CA VAL A 358 2.95 -11.55 -27.62
C VAL A 358 3.76 -10.56 -26.81
N LYS A 359 3.25 -9.34 -26.66
CA LYS A 359 3.93 -8.25 -25.93
C LYS A 359 3.36 -8.05 -24.54
N LEU A 360 4.25 -7.86 -23.56
CA LEU A 360 3.94 -7.41 -22.20
C LEU A 360 4.45 -5.98 -22.04
N LEU A 361 3.54 -5.01 -22.02
CA LEU A 361 3.90 -3.61 -21.79
C LEU A 361 4.16 -3.34 -20.32
N VAL A 362 5.13 -2.48 -20.02
CA VAL A 362 5.41 -1.97 -18.67
C VAL A 362 5.90 -0.53 -18.75
N ASN A 363 5.61 0.32 -17.77
CA ASN A 363 6.21 1.64 -17.70
C ASN A 363 7.68 1.55 -17.26
N GLU A 364 8.57 2.29 -17.93
CA GLU A 364 10.02 2.16 -17.77
C GLU A 364 10.56 2.84 -16.50
N GLU A 365 9.83 3.82 -15.95
CA GLU A 365 10.30 4.63 -14.81
C GLU A 365 10.44 3.84 -13.50
N ASN A 366 9.74 2.72 -13.37
CA ASN A 366 9.84 1.88 -12.18
C ASN A 366 10.64 0.61 -12.47
N SER A 367 11.89 0.56 -12.01
CA SER A 367 12.81 -0.56 -12.24
C SER A 367 12.34 -1.88 -11.62
N PHE A 368 11.60 -1.84 -10.50
CA PHE A 368 11.01 -3.04 -9.88
C PHE A 368 9.94 -3.64 -10.81
N LYS A 369 9.05 -2.80 -11.37
CA LYS A 369 8.03 -3.27 -12.31
C LYS A 369 8.64 -3.84 -13.59
N VAL A 370 9.68 -3.21 -14.13
CA VAL A 370 10.41 -3.72 -15.30
C VAL A 370 11.05 -5.08 -15.00
N SER A 371 11.67 -5.23 -13.83
CA SER A 371 12.28 -6.49 -13.39
C SER A 371 11.23 -7.60 -13.23
N ILE A 372 10.08 -7.29 -12.64
CA ILE A 372 8.97 -8.23 -12.48
C ILE A 372 8.39 -8.63 -13.86
N ALA A 373 8.20 -7.66 -14.76
CA ALA A 373 7.71 -7.94 -16.11
C ALA A 373 8.65 -8.87 -16.88
N ASN A 374 9.96 -8.67 -16.80
CA ASN A 374 10.95 -9.56 -17.40
C ASN A 374 10.90 -10.97 -16.80
N TYR A 375 10.80 -11.09 -15.47
CA TYR A 375 10.65 -12.40 -14.80
C TYR A 375 9.37 -13.12 -15.23
N LEU A 376 8.25 -12.40 -15.31
CA LEU A 376 6.98 -12.97 -15.76
C LEU A 376 7.06 -13.39 -17.24
N ALA A 377 7.67 -12.57 -18.09
CA ALA A 377 7.87 -12.91 -19.49
C ALA A 377 8.71 -14.18 -19.66
N GLU A 378 9.79 -14.33 -18.89
CA GLU A 378 10.64 -15.52 -18.92
C GLU A 378 9.89 -16.75 -18.39
N SER A 379 9.27 -16.67 -17.22
CA SER A 379 8.61 -17.78 -16.55
C SER A 379 7.35 -18.29 -17.26
N LEU A 380 6.63 -17.40 -17.94
CA LEU A 380 5.39 -17.72 -18.66
C LEU A 380 5.63 -18.01 -20.15
N SER A 381 6.83 -17.76 -20.69
CA SER A 381 7.21 -18.11 -22.07
C SER A 381 7.55 -19.60 -22.16
N VAL A 382 6.51 -20.42 -22.29
CA VAL A 382 6.64 -21.87 -22.37
C VAL A 382 5.92 -22.44 -23.58
N PHE A 383 6.43 -23.56 -24.10
CA PHE A 383 5.85 -24.26 -25.24
C PHE A 383 5.72 -23.34 -26.50
N ASP A 384 4.49 -23.18 -26.99
CA ASP A 384 4.20 -22.42 -28.21
C ASP A 384 3.88 -20.92 -27.93
N LEU A 385 4.11 -20.43 -26.71
CA LEU A 385 3.91 -19.02 -26.33
C LEU A 385 5.25 -18.38 -25.96
N LYS A 386 5.56 -17.23 -26.57
CA LYS A 386 6.68 -16.36 -26.23
C LYS A 386 6.15 -15.00 -25.80
N ILE A 387 6.57 -14.50 -24.66
CA ILE A 387 6.22 -13.16 -24.15
C ILE A 387 7.46 -12.29 -24.24
N GLU A 388 7.33 -11.13 -24.89
CA GLU A 388 8.41 -10.13 -25.02
C GLU A 388 8.01 -8.86 -24.27
N VAL A 389 8.89 -8.38 -23.38
CA VAL A 389 8.66 -7.13 -22.62
C VAL A 389 8.95 -5.93 -23.49
N GLU A 390 8.04 -4.96 -23.46
CA GLU A 390 8.22 -3.64 -24.07
C GLU A 390 8.05 -2.59 -22.96
N ALA A 391 9.17 -1.99 -22.54
CA ALA A 391 9.17 -0.90 -21.58
C ALA A 391 8.93 0.42 -22.31
N LEU A 392 7.98 1.23 -21.83
CA LEU A 392 7.57 2.49 -22.43
C LEU A 392 7.59 3.62 -21.41
N PRO A 393 7.91 4.86 -21.81
CA PRO A 393 7.65 6.04 -20.99
C PRO A 393 6.18 6.11 -20.56
N TRP A 394 5.92 6.69 -19.38
CA TRP A 394 4.58 6.70 -18.77
C TRP A 394 3.48 7.18 -19.72
N ASP A 395 3.70 8.28 -20.44
CA ASP A 395 2.69 8.84 -21.34
C ASP A 395 2.39 7.91 -22.53
N GLU A 396 3.42 7.26 -23.09
CA GLU A 396 3.26 6.30 -24.18
C GLU A 396 2.60 5.01 -23.69
N TYR A 397 2.97 4.55 -22.49
CA TYR A 397 2.34 3.41 -21.83
C TYR A 397 0.84 3.63 -21.64
N ILE A 398 0.42 4.76 -21.05
CA ILE A 398 -0.99 5.09 -20.82
C ILE A 398 -1.74 5.28 -22.15
N ALA A 399 -1.11 5.89 -23.16
CA ALA A 399 -1.70 6.04 -24.50
C ALA A 399 -1.95 4.66 -25.15
N ALA A 400 -0.99 3.74 -25.05
CA ALA A 400 -1.13 2.38 -25.56
C ALA A 400 -2.27 1.61 -24.86
N LEU A 401 -2.37 1.70 -23.53
CA LEU A 401 -3.47 1.09 -22.76
C LEU A 401 -4.83 1.65 -23.19
N SER A 402 -4.95 2.96 -23.29
CA SER A 402 -6.19 3.65 -23.66
C SER A 402 -6.64 3.28 -25.08
N ALA A 403 -5.70 3.17 -26.02
CA ALA A 403 -5.97 2.75 -27.38
C ALA A 403 -6.25 1.24 -27.53
N GLY A 404 -5.88 0.41 -26.53
CA GLY A 404 -5.94 -1.05 -26.61
C GLY A 404 -4.82 -1.66 -27.47
N ASN A 405 -3.70 -0.96 -27.64
CA ASN A 405 -2.55 -1.38 -28.42
C ASN A 405 -1.56 -2.20 -27.59
N PHE A 406 -2.04 -3.29 -26.99
CA PHE A 406 -1.24 -4.21 -26.19
C PHE A 406 -1.87 -5.61 -26.25
N ASP A 407 -1.07 -6.61 -25.91
CA ASP A 407 -1.53 -7.97 -25.63
C ASP A 407 -1.70 -8.18 -24.14
N LEU A 408 -0.64 -7.90 -23.38
CA LEU A 408 -0.56 -7.89 -21.93
C LEU A 408 0.04 -6.56 -21.45
N TYR A 409 -0.25 -6.17 -20.22
CA TYR A 409 0.47 -5.09 -19.53
C TYR A 409 0.69 -5.44 -18.06
N TYR A 410 1.81 -5.00 -17.49
CA TYR A 410 2.05 -5.06 -16.05
C TYR A 410 1.65 -3.72 -15.44
N GLY A 411 0.59 -3.72 -14.66
CA GLY A 411 -0.04 -2.53 -14.11
C GLY A 411 -0.11 -2.52 -12.59
N GLU A 412 -0.38 -1.32 -12.07
CA GLU A 412 -0.62 -1.06 -10.68
C GLU A 412 -1.88 -0.22 -10.53
N VAL A 413 -2.71 -0.56 -9.55
CA VAL A 413 -3.92 0.20 -9.23
C VAL A 413 -4.10 0.32 -7.73
N LYS A 414 -4.34 1.53 -7.24
CA LYS A 414 -4.80 1.76 -5.87
C LYS A 414 -6.31 1.51 -5.83
N LEU A 415 -6.69 0.39 -5.26
CA LEU A 415 -8.09 0.06 -4.99
C LEU A 415 -8.59 0.86 -3.77
N THR A 416 -9.89 0.81 -3.52
CA THR A 416 -10.51 1.38 -2.33
C THR A 416 -10.81 0.29 -1.30
N ALA A 417 -10.81 0.62 -0.01
CA ALA A 417 -10.99 -0.36 1.06
C ALA A 417 -12.42 -0.95 1.15
N ASP A 418 -13.35 -0.44 0.36
CA ASP A 418 -14.66 -1.05 0.13
C ASP A 418 -14.63 -2.21 -0.88
N TRP A 419 -13.47 -2.46 -1.49
CA TRP A 419 -13.23 -3.49 -2.51
C TRP A 419 -14.22 -3.45 -3.68
N ASN A 420 -14.66 -2.26 -4.05
CA ASN A 420 -15.52 -2.07 -5.20
C ASN A 420 -14.71 -2.15 -6.50
N LEU A 421 -14.84 -3.27 -7.21
CA LEU A 421 -14.06 -3.58 -8.42
C LEU A 421 -14.74 -3.14 -9.73
N ILE A 422 -15.87 -2.45 -9.68
CA ILE A 422 -16.63 -2.04 -10.89
C ILE A 422 -15.76 -1.23 -11.86
N ARG A 423 -14.90 -0.34 -11.35
CA ARG A 423 -14.03 0.47 -12.21
C ARG A 423 -12.96 -0.35 -12.92
N LEU A 424 -12.50 -1.45 -12.31
CA LEU A 424 -11.43 -2.31 -12.85
C LEU A 424 -11.98 -3.42 -13.76
N LEU A 425 -13.10 -4.04 -13.38
CA LEU A 425 -13.61 -5.28 -13.99
C LEU A 425 -15.02 -5.14 -14.59
N GLY A 426 -15.77 -4.09 -14.27
CA GLY A 426 -17.08 -3.87 -14.89
C GLY A 426 -16.96 -3.53 -16.38
N THR A 427 -17.95 -3.92 -17.18
CA THR A 427 -17.97 -3.71 -18.64
C THR A 427 -17.71 -2.25 -19.04
N SER A 428 -18.21 -1.27 -18.27
CA SER A 428 -17.99 0.16 -18.50
C SER A 428 -16.94 0.77 -17.54
N GLY A 429 -16.11 -0.05 -16.91
CA GLY A 429 -15.14 0.38 -15.91
C GLY A 429 -14.05 1.28 -16.51
N SER A 430 -13.79 2.43 -15.88
CA SER A 430 -12.81 3.42 -16.37
C SER A 430 -11.35 2.94 -16.34
N LEU A 431 -11.06 1.86 -15.61
CA LEU A 431 -9.75 1.21 -15.51
C LEU A 431 -9.70 -0.14 -16.22
N ASN A 432 -10.80 -0.52 -16.90
CA ASN A 432 -10.91 -1.77 -17.65
C ASN A 432 -10.21 -1.65 -19.02
N TYR A 433 -8.89 -1.42 -19.02
CA TYR A 433 -8.11 -1.36 -20.25
C TYR A 433 -8.12 -2.67 -21.03
N GLY A 434 -8.26 -3.82 -20.33
CA GLY A 434 -8.37 -5.15 -20.94
C GLY A 434 -9.64 -5.39 -21.74
N ARG A 435 -10.60 -4.44 -21.68
CA ARG A 435 -11.90 -4.49 -22.39
C ARG A 435 -12.72 -5.73 -22.05
N TRP A 436 -12.61 -6.20 -20.81
CA TRP A 436 -13.44 -7.26 -20.29
C TRP A 436 -14.91 -6.85 -20.33
N SER A 437 -15.76 -7.65 -20.94
CA SER A 437 -17.20 -7.40 -21.03
C SER A 437 -17.94 -8.71 -20.84
N ASP A 438 -18.53 -8.89 -19.64
CA ASP A 438 -19.17 -10.12 -19.25
C ASP A 438 -20.33 -9.85 -18.29
N ALA A 439 -21.54 -10.22 -18.70
CA ALA A 439 -22.75 -9.95 -17.94
C ALA A 439 -22.77 -10.65 -16.57
N GLN A 440 -22.12 -11.81 -16.44
CA GLN A 440 -22.03 -12.52 -15.15
C GLN A 440 -21.12 -11.76 -14.17
N THR A 441 -20.00 -11.23 -14.66
CA THR A 441 -19.11 -10.37 -13.84
C THR A 441 -19.87 -9.14 -13.37
N ASP A 442 -20.58 -8.43 -14.26
CA ASP A 442 -21.36 -7.24 -13.89
C ASP A 442 -22.44 -7.56 -12.83
N GLN A 443 -23.10 -8.71 -12.95
CA GLN A 443 -24.08 -9.17 -11.95
C GLN A 443 -23.43 -9.47 -10.60
N LEU A 444 -22.26 -10.13 -10.58
CA LEU A 444 -21.54 -10.46 -9.33
C LEU A 444 -20.98 -9.21 -8.64
N LEU A 445 -20.50 -8.23 -9.42
CA LEU A 445 -20.08 -6.93 -8.90
C LEU A 445 -21.25 -6.17 -8.26
N ALA A 446 -22.42 -6.17 -8.90
CA ALA A 446 -23.63 -5.55 -8.36
C ALA A 446 -24.15 -6.29 -7.11
N ALA A 447 -24.07 -7.64 -7.11
CA ALA A 447 -24.42 -8.46 -5.95
C ALA A 447 -23.51 -8.17 -4.75
N TYR A 448 -22.20 -8.04 -4.96
CA TYR A 448 -21.27 -7.64 -3.91
C TYR A 448 -21.62 -6.26 -3.34
N ALA A 449 -21.82 -5.27 -4.19
CA ALA A 449 -22.11 -3.89 -3.77
C ALA A 449 -23.38 -3.78 -2.89
N SER A 450 -24.35 -4.69 -3.06
CA SER A 450 -25.62 -4.69 -2.33
C SER A 450 -25.71 -5.75 -1.21
N SER A 451 -24.71 -6.62 -1.07
CA SER A 451 -24.75 -7.74 -0.12
C SER A 451 -24.59 -7.29 1.33
N THR A 452 -25.35 -7.90 2.22
CA THR A 452 -25.11 -7.83 3.67
C THR A 452 -24.11 -8.90 4.15
N ASP A 453 -23.91 -9.97 3.37
CA ASP A 453 -22.85 -10.95 3.56
C ASP A 453 -21.78 -10.74 2.48
N GLN A 454 -20.90 -9.77 2.73
CA GLN A 454 -19.87 -9.36 1.79
C GLN A 454 -18.81 -10.44 1.56
N ALA A 455 -18.51 -11.25 2.58
CA ALA A 455 -17.52 -12.33 2.46
C ALA A 455 -18.02 -13.41 1.48
N ALA A 456 -19.26 -13.86 1.61
CA ALA A 456 -19.85 -14.82 0.68
C ALA A 456 -19.98 -14.26 -0.75
N ALA A 457 -20.36 -12.99 -0.89
CA ALA A 457 -20.47 -12.33 -2.19
C ALA A 457 -19.10 -12.16 -2.86
N MET A 458 -18.07 -11.73 -2.12
CA MET A 458 -16.70 -11.60 -2.62
C MET A 458 -16.12 -12.95 -3.01
N LYS A 459 -16.31 -13.98 -2.19
CA LYS A 459 -15.90 -15.35 -2.52
C LYS A 459 -16.51 -15.84 -3.83
N THR A 460 -17.82 -15.61 -4.04
CA THR A 460 -18.51 -15.99 -5.27
C THR A 460 -17.94 -15.24 -6.48
N LEU A 461 -17.68 -13.94 -6.35
CA LEU A 461 -17.06 -13.14 -7.39
C LEU A 461 -15.65 -13.65 -7.69
N CYS A 462 -14.81 -13.85 -6.68
CA CYS A 462 -13.43 -14.33 -6.85
C CYS A 462 -13.35 -15.72 -7.47
N ALA A 463 -14.25 -16.63 -7.11
CA ALA A 463 -14.34 -17.96 -7.73
C ALA A 463 -14.63 -17.86 -9.24
N TYR A 464 -15.54 -16.97 -9.64
CA TYR A 464 -15.82 -16.72 -11.04
C TYR A 464 -14.62 -16.06 -11.77
N LEU A 465 -14.02 -15.05 -11.15
CA LEU A 465 -12.84 -14.37 -11.71
C LEU A 465 -11.65 -15.33 -11.88
N GLN A 466 -11.48 -16.30 -10.99
CA GLN A 466 -10.42 -17.32 -11.10
C GLN A 466 -10.62 -18.18 -12.37
N GLU A 467 -11.85 -18.56 -12.70
CA GLU A 467 -12.16 -19.32 -13.90
C GLU A 467 -11.99 -18.50 -15.19
N GLN A 468 -12.35 -17.23 -15.17
CA GLN A 468 -12.30 -16.37 -16.34
C GLN A 468 -10.95 -15.69 -16.56
N SER A 469 -10.23 -15.42 -15.48
CA SER A 469 -8.92 -14.74 -15.42
C SER A 469 -8.83 -13.51 -16.35
N PRO A 470 -9.72 -12.51 -16.18
CA PRO A 470 -9.67 -11.29 -17.01
C PRO A 470 -8.45 -10.42 -16.71
N ILE A 471 -7.92 -10.54 -15.51
CA ILE A 471 -6.63 -10.00 -15.03
C ILE A 471 -5.93 -11.10 -14.24
N LEU A 472 -4.60 -11.00 -14.07
CA LEU A 472 -3.82 -11.90 -13.23
C LEU A 472 -3.25 -11.11 -12.05
N PRO A 473 -3.89 -11.11 -10.89
CA PRO A 473 -3.34 -10.48 -9.69
C PRO A 473 -1.99 -11.09 -9.32
N VAL A 474 -1.05 -10.25 -8.88
CA VAL A 474 0.30 -10.68 -8.51
C VAL A 474 0.52 -10.49 -7.01
N CYS A 475 0.39 -9.25 -6.54
CA CYS A 475 0.57 -8.92 -5.12
C CYS A 475 -0.13 -7.61 -4.77
N PHE A 476 -0.33 -7.39 -3.48
CA PHE A 476 -0.54 -6.06 -2.92
C PHE A 476 0.79 -5.55 -2.39
N LYS A 477 1.14 -4.30 -2.73
CA LYS A 477 2.34 -3.64 -2.22
C LYS A 477 2.16 -3.24 -0.76
N SER A 478 3.25 -3.28 -0.01
CA SER A 478 3.32 -2.64 1.29
C SER A 478 3.96 -1.26 1.19
N ASN A 479 3.55 -0.35 2.06
CA ASN A 479 4.36 0.81 2.43
C ASN A 479 5.16 0.46 3.69
N SER A 480 6.27 1.17 3.92
CA SER A 480 7.08 0.95 5.11
C SER A 480 7.11 2.20 5.98
N VAL A 481 6.97 2.03 7.28
CA VAL A 481 7.27 3.05 8.28
C VAL A 481 8.66 2.75 8.81
N LEU A 482 9.60 3.64 8.52
CA LEU A 482 11.00 3.56 8.92
C LEU A 482 11.18 4.37 10.20
N TYR A 483 11.88 3.84 11.19
CA TYR A 483 12.13 4.53 12.45
C TYR A 483 13.47 4.14 13.07
N GLN A 484 14.02 5.02 13.90
CA GLN A 484 15.30 4.81 14.57
C GLN A 484 15.16 3.70 15.61
N THR A 485 16.00 2.66 15.49
CA THR A 485 15.99 1.49 16.40
C THR A 485 16.29 1.91 17.84
N GLY A 486 15.46 1.44 18.78
CA GLY A 486 15.58 1.76 20.20
C GLY A 486 15.08 3.15 20.59
N VAL A 487 14.61 3.96 19.65
CA VAL A 487 13.94 5.25 19.91
C VAL A 487 12.42 5.08 19.93
N VAL A 488 11.88 4.31 18.98
CA VAL A 488 10.44 4.04 18.90
C VAL A 488 10.19 2.57 19.13
N GLU A 489 9.30 2.25 20.07
CA GLU A 489 8.87 0.89 20.41
C GLU A 489 7.34 0.79 20.39
N ASN A 490 6.82 -0.42 20.17
CA ASN A 490 5.40 -0.71 20.12
C ASN A 490 4.63 0.15 19.10
N LEU A 491 5.31 0.56 18.03
CA LEU A 491 4.65 1.25 16.93
C LEU A 491 3.67 0.29 16.27
N SER A 492 2.42 0.74 16.10
CA SER A 492 1.41 0.04 15.31
C SER A 492 0.95 1.00 14.22
N SER A 493 1.18 0.62 12.98
CA SER A 493 0.91 1.46 11.81
C SER A 493 -0.12 0.80 10.92
N THR A 494 -0.96 1.60 10.28
CA THR A 494 -1.91 1.17 9.24
C THR A 494 -1.69 1.98 7.96
N MET A 495 -2.39 1.63 6.90
CA MET A 495 -2.23 2.26 5.59
C MET A 495 -2.31 3.79 5.62
N THR A 496 -3.12 4.35 6.50
CA THR A 496 -3.37 5.80 6.57
C THR A 496 -2.86 6.46 7.83
N GLU A 497 -2.49 5.67 8.85
CA GLU A 497 -2.08 6.19 10.15
C GLU A 497 -0.80 5.52 10.65
N PRO A 498 0.37 6.14 10.48
CA PRO A 498 1.64 5.62 11.00
C PRO A 498 1.64 5.43 12.52
N PHE A 499 0.81 6.17 13.25
CA PHE A 499 0.64 6.11 14.70
C PHE A 499 -0.75 5.60 15.09
N TYR A 500 -1.23 4.53 14.46
CA TYR A 500 -2.60 4.02 14.66
C TYR A 500 -2.92 3.75 16.14
N ASN A 501 -2.00 3.16 16.88
CA ASN A 501 -2.16 2.89 18.31
C ASN A 501 -1.23 3.76 19.16
N LEU A 502 -1.33 5.09 18.97
CA LEU A 502 -0.43 6.10 19.55
C LEU A 502 -0.26 5.96 21.06
N SER A 503 -1.33 5.63 21.81
CA SER A 503 -1.28 5.49 23.28
C SER A 503 -0.43 4.30 23.76
N ASN A 504 -0.13 3.34 22.90
CA ASN A 504 0.73 2.20 23.21
C ASN A 504 2.17 2.39 22.70
N CYS A 505 2.37 3.37 21.82
CA CYS A 505 3.69 3.71 21.29
C CYS A 505 4.56 4.27 22.43
N ILE A 506 5.81 3.82 22.48
CA ILE A 506 6.81 4.30 23.45
C ILE A 506 7.89 5.04 22.65
N ILE A 507 8.20 6.26 23.10
CA ILE A 507 9.26 7.07 22.50
C ILE A 507 10.32 7.32 23.59
N HIS A 508 11.53 6.78 23.36
CA HIS A 508 12.66 6.93 24.26
C HIS A 508 13.46 8.18 23.92
N LEU A 509 13.54 9.09 24.86
CA LEU A 509 14.34 10.32 24.78
C LEU A 509 15.43 10.29 25.83
N LYS A 510 16.48 11.10 25.64
CA LYS A 510 17.44 11.35 26.73
C LYS A 510 16.69 11.86 27.96
N SER A 511 16.91 11.21 29.09
CA SER A 511 16.40 11.76 30.36
C SER A 511 17.11 13.07 30.60
N ASN A 512 16.36 14.18 30.63
CA ASN A 512 16.88 15.42 31.20
C ASN A 512 17.18 15.13 32.68
N SER A 513 18.42 14.75 32.99
CA SER A 513 18.92 14.78 34.35
C SER A 513 18.88 16.25 34.79
N GLY A 514 17.76 16.60 35.46
CA GLY A 514 17.44 17.95 35.85
C GLY A 514 18.59 18.59 36.62
N THR A 515 18.89 19.79 36.21
CA THR A 515 19.56 20.78 37.05
C THR A 515 18.60 21.34 38.10
#